data_73cedabdc751b257776fc16d11689d76
#
_entry.id   73cedabdc751b257776fc16d11689d76
#
_cell.length_a   1.000
_cell.length_b   1.000
_cell.length_c   1.000
_cell.angle_alpha   90.00
_cell.angle_beta   90.00
_cell.angle_gamma   90.00
#
_symmetry.space_group_name_H-M   'P 1'
#
loop_
_entity.id
_entity.type
_entity.pdbx_description
1 polymer ?
#
loop_
_entity_poly.entity_id
_entity_poly.type
_entity_poly.pdbx_seq_one_letter_code
_entity_poly.pdbx_strand_id
1 'polypeptide(L)'
;YQKMLGGKSEEDERLIEQALQVTGLLDLRDREIGRLSGGQRQRVWIAMALAQNTELLFLDEPTTYLDIRYQLEILELVKKLNKEFDITIVMVLHDINQTIYFSDKIIGLQGGHVAIEGAPDQVITEESIQKLYGVHLMVTRVNGSPVVAIQDYRLPPREK
;
A
#
# COMPACT_ATOMS: atom_id res chain seq x y z
N TYR A 1 -8.87 -1.00 -23.16
CA TYR A 1 -9.24 -0.71 -24.55
C TYR A 1 -7.97 -0.66 -25.38
N GLN A 2 -7.53 -1.83 -25.87
CA GLN A 2 -6.50 -1.88 -26.93
C GLN A 2 -7.08 -1.23 -28.18
N LYS A 3 -6.49 -0.10 -28.61
CA LYS A 3 -6.62 0.32 -29.99
C LYS A 3 -5.97 -0.79 -30.86
N MET A 4 -6.78 -1.64 -31.44
CA MET A 4 -6.34 -2.53 -32.52
C MET A 4 -5.80 -1.67 -33.67
N LEU A 5 -4.56 -1.93 -34.10
CA LEU A 5 -3.91 -1.36 -35.28
C LEU A 5 -3.50 0.13 -35.17
N GLY A 6 -2.58 0.44 -34.30
CA GLY A 6 -1.78 1.66 -34.35
C GLY A 6 -0.54 1.41 -33.50
N GLY A 7 0.65 1.70 -34.03
CA GLY A 7 1.90 1.69 -33.25
C GLY A 7 1.75 2.54 -31.99
N LYS A 8 2.59 2.29 -30.97
CA LYS A 8 2.66 3.13 -29.76
C LYS A 8 2.76 4.58 -30.18
N SER A 9 1.91 5.44 -29.58
CA SER A 9 2.01 6.88 -29.80
C SER A 9 3.26 7.41 -29.07
N GLU A 10 3.79 8.55 -29.48
CA GLU A 10 4.88 9.22 -28.76
C GLU A 10 4.46 9.52 -27.29
N GLU A 11 3.20 9.78 -27.07
CA GLU A 11 2.63 9.99 -25.72
C GLU A 11 2.64 8.70 -24.90
N ASP A 12 2.27 7.55 -25.49
CA ASP A 12 2.32 6.25 -24.81
C ASP A 12 3.77 5.91 -24.40
N GLU A 13 4.75 6.16 -25.29
CA GLU A 13 6.16 5.92 -24.96
C GLU A 13 6.65 6.83 -23.83
N ARG A 14 6.26 8.09 -23.83
CA ARG A 14 6.58 9.05 -22.78
C ARG A 14 6.02 8.61 -21.42
N LEU A 15 4.76 8.18 -21.37
CA LEU A 15 4.12 7.70 -20.14
C LEU A 15 4.80 6.43 -19.60
N ILE A 16 5.15 5.50 -20.49
CA ILE A 16 5.87 4.28 -20.10
C ILE A 16 7.25 4.64 -19.54
N GLU A 17 8.00 5.51 -20.19
CA GLU A 17 9.34 5.90 -19.73
C GLU A 17 9.28 6.61 -18.39
N GLN A 18 8.35 7.53 -18.22
CA GLN A 18 8.09 8.20 -16.94
C GLN A 18 7.72 7.19 -15.84
N ALA A 19 6.85 6.23 -16.12
CA ALA A 19 6.47 5.19 -15.18
C ALA A 19 7.67 4.34 -14.76
N LEU A 20 8.52 3.91 -15.70
CA LEU A 20 9.74 3.16 -15.42
C LEU A 20 10.75 3.96 -14.61
N GLN A 21 10.90 5.24 -14.91
CA GLN A 21 11.80 6.15 -14.16
C GLN A 21 11.36 6.30 -12.71
N VAL A 22 10.09 6.61 -12.48
CA VAL A 22 9.53 6.84 -11.14
C VAL A 22 9.59 5.58 -10.28
N THR A 23 9.36 4.42 -10.88
CA THR A 23 9.42 3.13 -10.17
C THR A 23 10.83 2.55 -10.06
N GLY A 24 11.86 3.21 -10.65
CA GLY A 24 13.24 2.75 -10.61
C GLY A 24 13.48 1.48 -11.43
N LEU A 25 12.81 1.35 -12.57
CA LEU A 25 12.88 0.16 -13.43
C LEU A 25 13.55 0.42 -14.80
N LEU A 26 14.07 1.62 -15.07
CA LEU A 26 14.68 1.95 -16.37
C LEU A 26 15.76 0.96 -16.80
N ASP A 27 16.67 0.60 -15.90
CA ASP A 27 17.76 -0.35 -16.17
C ASP A 27 17.28 -1.80 -16.37
N LEU A 28 16.00 -2.06 -16.09
CA LEU A 28 15.38 -3.37 -16.19
C LEU A 28 14.35 -3.44 -17.34
N ARG A 29 14.25 -2.38 -18.14
CA ARG A 29 13.24 -2.23 -19.20
C ARG A 29 13.10 -3.46 -20.09
N ASP A 30 14.23 -4.03 -20.53
CA ASP A 30 14.28 -5.15 -21.47
C ASP A 30 14.42 -6.51 -20.77
N ARG A 31 14.33 -6.52 -19.43
CA ARG A 31 14.47 -7.74 -18.66
C ARG A 31 13.14 -8.50 -18.58
N GLU A 32 13.20 -9.81 -18.82
CA GLU A 32 12.03 -10.68 -18.66
C GLU A 32 11.49 -10.63 -17.22
N ILE A 33 10.16 -10.49 -17.07
CA ILE A 33 9.48 -10.39 -15.75
C ILE A 33 9.81 -11.60 -14.87
N GLY A 34 9.94 -12.80 -15.45
CA GLY A 34 10.31 -14.01 -14.72
C GLY A 34 11.69 -13.98 -14.05
N ARG A 35 12.59 -13.08 -14.50
CA ARG A 35 13.92 -12.90 -13.93
C ARG A 35 14.02 -11.75 -12.91
N LEU A 36 12.91 -11.12 -12.61
CA LEU A 36 12.83 -10.04 -11.62
C LEU A 36 12.61 -10.61 -10.21
N SER A 37 13.16 -9.92 -9.20
CA SER A 37 12.85 -10.20 -7.78
C SER A 37 11.38 -9.91 -7.47
N GLY A 38 10.87 -10.38 -6.33
CA GLY A 38 9.51 -10.09 -5.87
C GLY A 38 9.19 -8.60 -5.81
N GLY A 39 10.07 -7.82 -5.19
CA GLY A 39 9.92 -6.36 -5.10
C GLY A 39 10.01 -5.65 -6.47
N GLN A 40 10.88 -6.14 -7.38
CA GLN A 40 10.95 -5.61 -8.75
C GLN A 40 9.66 -5.91 -9.52
N ARG A 41 9.10 -7.11 -9.41
CA ARG A 41 7.80 -7.44 -10.01
C ARG A 41 6.68 -6.56 -9.45
N GLN A 42 6.65 -6.30 -8.16
CA GLN A 42 5.66 -5.40 -7.56
C GLN A 42 5.76 -3.98 -8.14
N ARG A 43 6.99 -3.46 -8.32
CA ARG A 43 7.20 -2.17 -8.98
C ARG A 43 6.75 -2.16 -10.45
N VAL A 44 6.88 -3.28 -11.18
CA VAL A 44 6.36 -3.40 -12.55
C VAL A 44 4.84 -3.26 -12.58
N TRP A 45 4.10 -3.89 -11.66
CA TRP A 45 2.64 -3.73 -11.58
C TRP A 45 2.24 -2.29 -11.31
N ILE A 46 2.95 -1.61 -10.42
CA ILE A 46 2.73 -0.17 -10.15
C ILE A 46 3.05 0.67 -11.40
N ALA A 47 4.17 0.40 -12.09
CA ALA A 47 4.55 1.10 -13.32
C ALA A 47 3.50 0.92 -14.43
N MET A 48 2.94 -0.28 -14.57
CA MET A 48 1.86 -0.53 -15.54
C MET A 48 0.61 0.29 -15.25
N ALA A 49 0.24 0.45 -13.98
CA ALA A 49 -0.89 1.29 -13.59
C ALA A 49 -0.61 2.78 -13.87
N LEU A 50 0.60 3.25 -13.56
CA LEU A 50 1.02 4.62 -13.84
C LEU A 50 1.02 4.96 -15.33
N ALA A 51 1.51 4.04 -16.17
CA ALA A 51 1.53 4.22 -17.62
C ALA A 51 0.12 4.35 -18.23
N GLN A 52 -0.93 3.96 -17.50
CA GLN A 52 -2.33 4.16 -17.90
C GLN A 52 -2.87 5.55 -17.54
N ASN A 53 -2.06 6.41 -16.93
CA ASN A 53 -2.45 7.75 -16.50
C ASN A 53 -3.72 7.77 -15.65
N THR A 54 -3.77 6.91 -14.63
CA THR A 54 -4.94 6.74 -13.75
C THR A 54 -4.96 7.78 -12.63
N GLU A 55 -6.15 8.27 -12.29
CA GLU A 55 -6.37 9.15 -11.12
C GLU A 55 -6.60 8.36 -9.82
N LEU A 56 -6.91 7.07 -9.94
CA LEU A 56 -7.21 6.17 -8.83
C LEU A 56 -6.48 4.85 -9.01
N LEU A 57 -5.75 4.44 -7.97
CA LEU A 57 -4.98 3.20 -7.93
C LEU A 57 -5.44 2.33 -6.76
N PHE A 58 -5.86 1.10 -7.06
CA PHE A 58 -6.11 0.08 -6.05
C PHE A 58 -4.95 -0.90 -5.95
N LEU A 59 -4.44 -1.11 -4.74
CA LEU A 59 -3.37 -2.05 -4.44
C LEU A 59 -3.88 -3.07 -3.40
N ASP A 60 -3.98 -4.31 -3.82
CA ASP A 60 -4.35 -5.40 -2.93
C ASP A 60 -3.09 -6.07 -2.39
N GLU A 61 -2.85 -5.89 -1.08
CA GLU A 61 -1.71 -6.43 -0.34
C GLU A 61 -0.33 -6.21 -1.03
N PRO A 62 0.05 -4.98 -1.37
CA PRO A 62 1.24 -4.73 -2.18
C PRO A 62 2.55 -5.09 -1.46
N THR A 63 2.52 -5.36 -0.16
CA THR A 63 3.69 -5.67 0.67
C THR A 63 3.80 -7.15 1.05
N THR A 64 2.81 -7.98 0.71
CA THR A 64 2.78 -9.39 1.06
C THR A 64 3.93 -10.17 0.39
N TYR A 65 4.55 -11.10 1.10
CA TYR A 65 5.73 -11.90 0.71
C TYR A 65 7.02 -11.11 0.46
N LEU A 66 7.08 -9.84 0.88
CA LEU A 66 8.31 -9.03 0.85
C LEU A 66 8.91 -8.96 2.25
N ASP A 67 10.24 -8.90 2.33
CA ASP A 67 10.90 -8.55 3.59
C ASP A 67 10.68 -7.06 3.93
N ILE A 68 10.92 -6.70 5.18
CA ILE A 68 10.61 -5.38 5.73
C ILE A 68 11.21 -4.22 4.91
N ARG A 69 12.42 -4.39 4.37
CA ARG A 69 13.06 -3.37 3.57
C ARG A 69 12.28 -3.09 2.29
N TYR A 70 11.93 -4.16 1.55
CA TYR A 70 11.20 -4.03 0.29
C TYR A 70 9.75 -3.59 0.51
N GLN A 71 9.13 -3.98 1.64
CA GLN A 71 7.82 -3.44 2.03
C GLN A 71 7.87 -1.92 2.17
N LEU A 72 8.85 -1.40 2.91
CA LEU A 72 9.01 0.04 3.09
C LEU A 72 9.34 0.76 1.77
N GLU A 73 10.17 0.18 0.91
CA GLU A 73 10.47 0.74 -0.40
C GLU A 73 9.21 0.86 -1.30
N ILE A 74 8.31 -0.12 -1.26
CA ILE A 74 7.03 -0.07 -1.98
C ILE A 74 6.10 0.99 -1.39
N LEU A 75 5.97 1.06 -0.07
CA LEU A 75 5.11 2.03 0.60
C LEU A 75 5.61 3.47 0.41
N GLU A 76 6.91 3.71 0.44
CA GLU A 76 7.50 5.01 0.10
C GLU A 76 7.25 5.38 -1.36
N LEU A 77 7.37 4.43 -2.30
CA LEU A 77 7.01 4.66 -3.69
C LEU A 77 5.54 5.06 -3.82
N VAL A 78 4.62 4.34 -3.18
CA VAL A 78 3.18 4.65 -3.18
C VAL A 78 2.93 6.06 -2.64
N LYS A 79 3.56 6.43 -1.52
CA LYS A 79 3.45 7.77 -0.93
C LYS A 79 3.98 8.87 -1.87
N LYS A 80 5.07 8.59 -2.58
CA LYS A 80 5.62 9.48 -3.59
C LYS A 80 4.63 9.68 -4.74
N LEU A 81 4.01 8.61 -5.23
CA LEU A 81 3.03 8.67 -6.31
C LEU A 81 1.80 9.52 -5.94
N ASN A 82 1.27 9.34 -4.73
CA ASN A 82 0.18 10.17 -4.24
C ASN A 82 0.56 11.65 -4.23
N LYS A 83 1.76 11.99 -3.70
CA LYS A 83 2.18 13.40 -3.53
C LYS A 83 2.60 14.10 -4.82
N GLU A 84 3.31 13.40 -5.71
CA GLU A 84 3.90 14.01 -6.91
C GLU A 84 2.98 13.94 -8.14
N PHE A 85 2.07 12.96 -8.16
CA PHE A 85 1.19 12.72 -9.30
C PHE A 85 -0.30 12.93 -8.99
N ASP A 86 -0.62 13.33 -7.75
CA ASP A 86 -2.00 13.57 -7.28
C ASP A 86 -2.94 12.36 -7.48
N ILE A 87 -2.36 11.14 -7.41
CA ILE A 87 -3.10 9.88 -7.58
C ILE A 87 -3.73 9.52 -6.25
N THR A 88 -5.04 9.33 -6.22
CA THR A 88 -5.72 8.73 -5.07
C THR A 88 -5.37 7.24 -4.99
N ILE A 89 -4.86 6.79 -3.84
CA ILE A 89 -4.44 5.40 -3.68
C ILE A 89 -5.24 4.73 -2.56
N VAL A 90 -5.87 3.62 -2.90
CA VAL A 90 -6.55 2.75 -1.94
C VAL A 90 -5.76 1.45 -1.86
N MET A 91 -5.29 1.09 -0.66
CA MET A 91 -4.50 -0.13 -0.49
C MET A 91 -4.99 -0.97 0.69
N VAL A 92 -4.91 -2.28 0.55
CA VAL A 92 -5.13 -3.23 1.63
C VAL A 92 -3.78 -3.57 2.26
N LEU A 93 -3.66 -3.35 3.56
CA LEU A 93 -2.45 -3.64 4.34
C LEU A 93 -2.79 -4.51 5.55
N HIS A 94 -1.85 -5.40 5.93
CA HIS A 94 -2.00 -6.26 7.11
C HIS A 94 -1.25 -5.73 8.33
N ASP A 95 -0.15 -5.01 8.14
CA ASP A 95 0.60 -4.40 9.24
C ASP A 95 -0.05 -3.09 9.67
N ILE A 96 -0.53 -3.06 10.90
CA ILE A 96 -1.25 -1.90 11.45
C ILE A 96 -0.35 -0.67 11.58
N ASN A 97 0.93 -0.84 11.92
CA ASN A 97 1.85 0.29 12.06
C ASN A 97 2.26 0.86 10.70
N GLN A 98 2.40 0.00 9.67
CA GLN A 98 2.54 0.46 8.28
C GLN A 98 1.29 1.22 7.84
N THR A 99 0.09 0.68 8.14
CA THR A 99 -1.18 1.34 7.81
C THR A 99 -1.26 2.73 8.45
N ILE A 100 -0.90 2.87 9.73
CA ILE A 100 -0.89 4.15 10.45
C ILE A 100 0.08 5.15 9.79
N TYR A 101 1.27 4.70 9.44
CA TYR A 101 2.33 5.62 8.97
C TYR A 101 2.15 6.06 7.50
N PHE A 102 1.59 5.19 6.65
CA PHE A 102 1.50 5.42 5.22
C PHE A 102 0.11 5.85 4.72
N SER A 103 -0.88 6.01 5.59
CA SER A 103 -2.23 6.40 5.19
C SER A 103 -2.64 7.74 5.77
N ASP A 104 -3.34 8.54 4.97
CA ASP A 104 -4.02 9.77 5.43
C ASP A 104 -5.37 9.43 6.06
N LYS A 105 -5.99 8.34 5.61
CA LYS A 105 -7.30 7.85 6.08
C LYS A 105 -7.28 6.33 6.16
N ILE A 106 -7.82 5.80 7.26
CA ILE A 106 -7.98 4.37 7.49
C ILE A 106 -9.46 4.01 7.42
N ILE A 107 -9.75 2.89 6.75
CA ILE A 107 -11.06 2.23 6.78
C ILE A 107 -10.82 0.81 7.29
N GLY A 108 -11.26 0.53 8.51
CA GLY A 108 -11.17 -0.80 9.10
C GLY A 108 -12.47 -1.57 8.94
N LEU A 109 -12.36 -2.79 8.41
CA LEU A 109 -13.49 -3.68 8.14
C LEU A 109 -13.55 -4.82 9.16
N GLN A 110 -14.75 -5.13 9.63
CA GLN A 110 -15.03 -6.30 10.46
C GLN A 110 -16.38 -6.90 10.09
N GLY A 111 -16.41 -8.21 9.88
CA GLY A 111 -17.64 -8.91 9.54
C GLY A 111 -18.37 -8.37 8.31
N GLY A 112 -17.63 -7.84 7.31
CA GLY A 112 -18.20 -7.26 6.09
C GLY A 112 -18.73 -5.82 6.25
N HIS A 113 -18.55 -5.18 7.41
CA HIS A 113 -19.00 -3.82 7.69
C HIS A 113 -17.81 -2.90 8.03
N VAL A 114 -17.97 -1.59 7.77
CA VAL A 114 -17.04 -0.58 8.22
C VAL A 114 -17.14 -0.45 9.74
N ALA A 115 -16.08 -0.82 10.45
CA ALA A 115 -15.99 -0.76 11.90
C ALA A 115 -15.39 0.55 12.40
N ILE A 116 -14.40 1.07 11.66
CA ILE A 116 -13.76 2.38 11.92
C ILE A 116 -13.47 3.08 10.59
N GLU A 117 -13.51 4.41 10.60
CA GLU A 117 -13.17 5.24 9.44
C GLU A 117 -12.69 6.61 9.90
N GLY A 118 -11.52 7.06 9.44
CA GLY A 118 -10.98 8.39 9.76
C GLY A 118 -9.47 8.48 9.66
N ALA A 119 -8.90 9.61 10.09
CA ALA A 119 -7.46 9.79 10.16
C ALA A 119 -6.84 8.87 11.23
N PRO A 120 -5.60 8.37 11.02
CA PRO A 120 -4.96 7.42 11.94
C PRO A 120 -4.96 7.86 13.42
N ASP A 121 -4.66 9.13 13.68
CA ASP A 121 -4.60 9.71 15.03
C ASP A 121 -5.96 9.79 15.74
N GLN A 122 -7.05 9.76 14.98
CA GLN A 122 -8.42 9.81 15.48
C GLN A 122 -9.02 8.42 15.71
N VAL A 123 -8.69 7.46 14.84
CA VAL A 123 -9.39 6.17 14.82
C VAL A 123 -8.58 5.03 15.44
N ILE A 124 -7.27 5.17 15.61
CA ILE A 124 -6.44 4.13 16.22
C ILE A 124 -6.37 4.33 17.72
N THR A 125 -7.13 3.51 18.43
CA THR A 125 -7.22 3.43 19.89
C THR A 125 -7.20 1.97 20.33
N GLU A 126 -6.92 1.69 21.59
CA GLU A 126 -6.98 0.34 22.15
C GLU A 126 -8.36 -0.30 21.93
N GLU A 127 -9.43 0.50 22.06
CA GLU A 127 -10.81 0.07 21.84
C GLU A 127 -11.06 -0.30 20.36
N SER A 128 -10.58 0.52 19.41
CA SER A 128 -10.74 0.23 17.98
C SER A 128 -9.94 -0.99 17.55
N ILE A 129 -8.74 -1.19 18.11
CA ILE A 129 -7.93 -2.39 17.86
C ILE A 129 -8.62 -3.63 18.42
N GLN A 130 -9.15 -3.54 19.63
CA GLN A 130 -9.93 -4.64 20.20
C GLN A 130 -11.16 -4.96 19.35
N LYS A 131 -11.86 -3.95 18.88
CA LYS A 131 -13.02 -4.11 17.99
C LYS A 131 -12.65 -4.81 16.69
N LEU A 132 -11.55 -4.40 16.04
CA LEU A 132 -11.15 -4.93 14.72
C LEU A 132 -10.59 -6.36 14.80
N TYR A 133 -9.72 -6.61 15.78
CA TYR A 133 -8.91 -7.84 15.84
C TYR A 133 -9.30 -8.78 16.98
N GLY A 134 -10.18 -8.37 17.88
CA GLY A 134 -10.59 -9.16 19.04
C GLY A 134 -9.48 -9.33 20.10
N VAL A 135 -8.41 -8.53 20.04
CA VAL A 135 -7.27 -8.60 20.97
C VAL A 135 -7.02 -7.24 21.61
N HIS A 136 -6.63 -7.26 22.88
CA HIS A 136 -6.17 -6.06 23.56
C HIS A 136 -4.70 -5.82 23.27
N LEU A 137 -4.40 -4.73 22.57
CA LEU A 137 -3.04 -4.25 22.32
C LEU A 137 -2.91 -2.83 22.85
N MET A 138 -1.75 -2.51 23.37
CA MET A 138 -1.43 -1.16 23.83
C MET A 138 -1.27 -0.22 22.64
N VAL A 139 -1.89 0.95 22.71
CA VAL A 139 -1.68 2.04 21.76
C VAL A 139 -0.91 3.16 22.46
N THR A 140 0.30 3.41 22.01
CA THR A 140 1.14 4.51 22.51
C THR A 140 1.36 5.56 21.41
N ARG A 141 2.06 6.65 21.73
CA ARG A 141 2.39 7.68 20.74
C ARG A 141 3.90 7.87 20.63
N VAL A 142 4.38 7.84 19.39
CA VAL A 142 5.77 8.15 19.05
C VAL A 142 5.78 9.34 18.11
N ASN A 143 6.43 10.42 18.49
CA ASN A 143 6.44 11.67 17.72
C ASN A 143 5.03 12.19 17.35
N GLY A 144 4.04 11.98 18.22
CA GLY A 144 2.66 12.40 18.00
C GLY A 144 1.77 11.39 17.26
N SER A 145 2.34 10.44 16.55
CA SER A 145 1.60 9.41 15.81
C SER A 145 1.30 8.19 16.68
N PRO A 146 0.13 7.56 16.54
CA PRO A 146 -0.19 6.33 17.27
C PRO A 146 0.71 5.18 16.80
N VAL A 147 1.09 4.31 17.70
CA VAL A 147 1.83 3.08 17.47
C VAL A 147 1.20 1.96 18.26
N VAL A 148 0.90 0.86 17.62
CA VAL A 148 0.36 -0.34 18.26
C VAL A 148 1.51 -1.24 18.68
N ALA A 149 1.61 -1.49 20.00
CA ALA A 149 2.67 -2.30 20.58
C ALA A 149 2.14 -3.66 21.03
N ILE A 150 2.91 -4.72 20.74
CA ILE A 150 2.62 -6.09 21.18
C ILE A 150 3.27 -6.33 22.56
N GLN A 151 2.95 -5.47 23.52
CA GLN A 151 3.33 -5.68 24.93
C GLN A 151 2.06 -5.87 25.74
N ASP A 152 2.10 -6.82 26.69
CA ASP A 152 0.98 -7.12 27.61
C ASP A 152 -0.36 -7.42 26.91
N TYR A 153 -0.29 -8.04 25.71
CA TYR A 153 -1.50 -8.41 24.97
C TYR A 153 -2.29 -9.51 25.70
N ARG A 154 -3.62 -9.44 25.55
CA ARG A 154 -4.52 -10.48 26.05
C ARG A 154 -5.32 -11.05 24.88
N LEU A 155 -5.22 -12.37 24.71
CA LEU A 155 -6.09 -13.07 23.76
C LEU A 155 -7.42 -13.41 24.45
N PRO A 156 -8.55 -13.32 23.73
CA PRO A 156 -9.81 -13.82 24.22
C PRO A 156 -9.73 -15.35 24.43
N PRO A 157 -10.50 -15.92 25.36
CA PRO A 157 -10.60 -17.37 25.49
C PRO A 157 -11.07 -17.95 24.15
N ARG A 158 -10.43 -19.08 23.75
CA ARG A 158 -10.86 -19.78 22.52
C ARG A 158 -12.27 -20.29 22.74
N GLU A 159 -13.22 -19.84 21.95
CA GLU A 159 -14.54 -20.48 21.87
C GLU A 159 -14.32 -21.94 21.42
N LYS A 160 -14.93 -22.88 22.15
CA LYS A 160 -14.81 -24.32 21.88
C LYS A 160 -15.79 -24.71 20.79
#